data_cd408b1e8532e619518ed4dd1feb0217
#
_entry.id   cd408b1e8532e619518ed4dd1feb0217
#
_cell.length_a   1.000
_cell.length_b   1.000
_cell.length_c   1.000
_cell.angle_alpha   90.00
_cell.angle_beta   90.00
_cell.angle_gamma   90.00
#
_symmetry.space_group_name_H-M   'P 1'
#
loop_
_entity.id
_entity.type
_entity.pdbx_description
1 polymer ?
#
loop_
_entity_poly.entity_id
_entity_poly.type
_entity_poly.pdbx_seq_one_letter_code
_entity_poly.pdbx_strand_id
1 'polypeptide(L)'
;YPEGSLISDGTFLYGMTAYGGINDMGVIFKIKSDGTGYSRLLNFAGAANGRQPWGSLISDGTFLYGMTFYGGTYDVGTVFKYQYYVNGIAENNAGAGFNVYPNPGSGKFLISSNRDISSIEIYNSMGKKVFQSKNPHKEIDISNQTKGIYFIKIYDGQTVLAKKIVIQ
;
A
#
# COMPACT_ATOMS: atom_id res chain seq x y z
N TYR A 1 -19.04 17.97 -5.29
CA TYR A 1 -19.67 18.11 -3.97
C TYR A 1 -19.04 17.09 -3.03
N PRO A 2 -18.18 17.50 -2.07
CA PRO A 2 -17.71 16.61 -1.01
C PRO A 2 -18.85 16.36 -0.02
N GLU A 3 -19.07 15.10 0.29
CA GLU A 3 -20.08 14.63 1.24
C GLU A 3 -19.40 13.67 2.21
N GLY A 4 -19.41 13.95 3.49
CA GLY A 4 -18.81 13.13 4.52
C GLY A 4 -17.47 13.62 5.03
N SER A 5 -16.90 12.86 5.98
CA SER A 5 -15.67 13.21 6.70
C SER A 5 -14.43 12.69 5.98
N LEU A 6 -13.31 13.38 6.23
CA LEU A 6 -11.99 12.89 5.84
C LEU A 6 -11.48 11.88 6.87
N ILE A 7 -10.71 10.90 6.41
CA ILE A 7 -9.90 10.03 7.26
C ILE A 7 -8.42 10.25 6.99
N SER A 8 -7.56 9.97 7.97
CA SER A 8 -6.13 10.21 7.89
C SER A 8 -5.32 8.93 8.09
N ASP A 9 -4.22 8.78 7.35
CA ASP A 9 -3.19 7.77 7.60
C ASP A 9 -1.95 8.36 8.33
N GLY A 10 -2.05 9.62 8.77
CA GLY A 10 -0.95 10.38 9.38
C GLY A 10 -0.12 11.18 8.37
N THR A 11 -0.21 10.88 7.08
CA THR A 11 0.50 11.59 5.99
C THR A 11 -0.48 12.29 5.05
N PHE A 12 -1.54 11.57 4.68
CA PHE A 12 -2.58 12.03 3.78
C PHE A 12 -3.96 12.01 4.44
N LEU A 13 -4.80 12.89 3.97
CA LEU A 13 -6.23 12.89 4.19
C LEU A 13 -6.89 12.25 2.96
N TYR A 14 -7.88 11.41 3.19
CA TYR A 14 -8.65 10.72 2.16
C TYR A 14 -10.12 11.10 2.28
N GLY A 15 -10.75 11.33 1.15
CA GLY A 15 -12.15 11.70 1.08
C GLY A 15 -12.79 11.29 -0.23
N MET A 16 -14.09 11.56 -0.32
CA MET A 16 -14.89 11.30 -1.51
C MET A 16 -15.62 12.55 -1.96
N THR A 17 -15.98 12.59 -3.22
CA THR A 17 -16.93 13.56 -3.76
C THR A 17 -18.09 12.82 -4.43
N ALA A 18 -19.32 13.31 -4.28
CA ALA A 18 -20.49 12.70 -4.91
C ALA A 18 -20.50 12.91 -6.44
N TYR A 19 -19.89 13.99 -6.91
CA TYR A 19 -19.81 14.36 -8.34
C TYR A 19 -18.37 14.71 -8.71
N GLY A 20 -18.14 14.90 -10.01
CA GLY A 20 -16.80 15.16 -10.55
C GLY A 20 -16.08 13.88 -10.95
N GLY A 21 -14.80 14.03 -11.34
CA GLY A 21 -14.05 12.95 -11.96
C GLY A 21 -14.31 12.82 -13.47
N ILE A 22 -13.77 11.76 -14.07
CA ILE A 22 -13.88 11.56 -15.55
C ILE A 22 -15.32 11.33 -15.99
N ASN A 23 -16.12 10.67 -15.16
CA ASN A 23 -17.49 10.28 -15.49
C ASN A 23 -18.55 11.15 -14.81
N ASP A 24 -18.15 12.18 -14.07
CA ASP A 24 -19.02 13.00 -13.20
C ASP A 24 -19.86 12.18 -12.18
N MET A 25 -19.32 11.04 -11.80
CA MET A 25 -19.99 10.09 -10.88
C MET A 25 -19.34 10.03 -9.49
N GLY A 26 -18.40 10.96 -9.23
CA GLY A 26 -17.65 11.03 -7.98
C GLY A 26 -16.26 10.42 -8.05
N VAL A 27 -15.46 10.74 -7.04
CA VAL A 27 -14.08 10.25 -6.93
C VAL A 27 -13.75 9.88 -5.49
N ILE A 28 -12.75 9.02 -5.33
CA ILE A 28 -11.94 8.95 -4.10
C ILE A 28 -10.68 9.77 -4.37
N PHE A 29 -10.29 10.61 -3.42
CA PHE A 29 -9.08 11.42 -3.51
C PHE A 29 -8.23 11.32 -2.25
N LYS A 30 -6.96 11.72 -2.39
CA LYS A 30 -6.07 12.02 -1.26
C LYS A 30 -5.44 13.39 -1.41
N ILE A 31 -5.09 14.00 -0.27
CA ILE A 31 -4.41 15.29 -0.19
C ILE A 31 -3.63 15.35 1.13
N LYS A 32 -2.49 16.04 1.17
CA LYS A 32 -1.79 16.29 2.44
C LYS A 32 -2.54 17.33 3.28
N SER A 33 -2.28 17.36 4.58
CA SER A 33 -2.89 18.32 5.51
C SER A 33 -2.51 19.78 5.21
N ASP A 34 -1.40 20.01 4.49
CA ASP A 34 -0.96 21.33 4.02
C ASP A 34 -1.64 21.78 2.72
N GLY A 35 -2.56 20.96 2.18
CA GLY A 35 -3.28 21.23 0.92
C GLY A 35 -2.51 20.84 -0.33
N THR A 36 -1.29 20.33 -0.23
CA THR A 36 -0.49 19.87 -1.38
C THR A 36 -0.71 18.40 -1.69
N GLY A 37 -0.15 17.91 -2.80
CA GLY A 37 -0.15 16.47 -3.12
C GLY A 37 -1.52 15.88 -3.41
N TYR A 38 -2.49 16.67 -3.88
CA TYR A 38 -3.78 16.18 -4.33
C TYR A 38 -3.62 15.11 -5.42
N SER A 39 -4.32 13.99 -5.26
CA SER A 39 -4.38 12.92 -6.26
C SER A 39 -5.74 12.25 -6.23
N ARG A 40 -6.29 12.01 -7.41
CA ARG A 40 -7.46 11.15 -7.58
C ARG A 40 -7.02 9.69 -7.54
N LEU A 41 -7.64 8.92 -6.69
CA LEU A 41 -7.35 7.50 -6.50
C LEU A 41 -8.28 6.60 -7.31
N LEU A 42 -9.57 6.96 -7.34
CA LEU A 42 -10.61 6.24 -8.07
C LEU A 42 -11.57 7.21 -8.73
N ASN A 43 -12.02 6.90 -9.95
CA ASN A 43 -13.19 7.52 -10.56
C ASN A 43 -14.32 6.50 -10.54
N PHE A 44 -15.48 6.87 -9.99
CA PHE A 44 -16.65 6.03 -10.04
C PHE A 44 -17.22 5.96 -11.46
N ALA A 45 -17.84 4.82 -11.83
CA ALA A 45 -18.25 4.51 -13.19
C ALA A 45 -19.63 3.80 -13.25
N GLY A 46 -20.49 4.05 -12.29
CA GLY A 46 -21.87 3.57 -12.25
C GLY A 46 -21.97 2.06 -12.04
N ALA A 47 -22.34 1.30 -13.08
CA ALA A 47 -22.57 -0.14 -12.96
C ALA A 47 -21.35 -0.93 -12.49
N ALA A 48 -20.14 -0.48 -12.84
CA ALA A 48 -18.90 -1.21 -12.55
C ALA A 48 -18.48 -1.13 -11.06
N ASN A 49 -18.60 0.06 -10.45
CA ASN A 49 -18.07 0.29 -9.09
C ASN A 49 -18.89 1.29 -8.27
N GLY A 50 -20.11 1.59 -8.70
CA GLY A 50 -21.00 2.54 -8.07
C GLY A 50 -20.87 3.97 -8.61
N ARG A 51 -21.74 4.84 -8.12
CA ARG A 51 -21.76 6.28 -8.38
C ARG A 51 -22.36 7.05 -7.22
N GLN A 52 -22.00 8.33 -7.12
CA GLN A 52 -22.45 9.22 -6.06
C GLN A 52 -22.16 8.63 -4.67
N PRO A 53 -20.88 8.49 -4.27
CA PRO A 53 -20.55 8.06 -2.93
C PRO A 53 -20.96 9.14 -1.93
N TRP A 54 -21.86 8.80 -1.02
CA TRP A 54 -22.26 9.65 0.08
C TRP A 54 -21.83 9.02 1.40
N GLY A 55 -21.35 9.82 2.31
CA GLY A 55 -20.87 9.34 3.60
C GLY A 55 -19.33 9.36 3.70
N SER A 56 -18.81 8.68 4.71
CA SER A 56 -17.39 8.70 5.05
C SER A 56 -16.71 7.40 4.66
N LEU A 57 -15.41 7.50 4.37
CA LEU A 57 -14.54 6.33 4.24
C LEU A 57 -14.24 5.76 5.62
N ILE A 58 -14.03 4.45 5.68
CA ILE A 58 -13.33 3.78 6.78
C ILE A 58 -12.10 3.06 6.24
N SER A 59 -11.11 2.81 7.10
CA SER A 59 -9.88 2.13 6.72
C SER A 59 -9.51 1.04 7.72
N ASP A 60 -8.97 -0.07 7.21
CA ASP A 60 -8.30 -1.11 7.98
C ASP A 60 -6.75 -0.99 7.93
N GLY A 61 -6.23 0.12 7.39
CA GLY A 61 -4.79 0.35 7.18
C GLY A 61 -4.25 -0.15 5.82
N THR A 62 -5.03 -0.94 5.09
CA THR A 62 -4.67 -1.47 3.76
C THR A 62 -5.68 -1.05 2.71
N PHE A 63 -6.95 -1.05 3.08
CA PHE A 63 -8.06 -0.74 2.20
C PHE A 63 -8.90 0.41 2.75
N LEU A 64 -9.45 1.19 1.83
CA LEU A 64 -10.55 2.10 2.06
C LEU A 64 -11.85 1.40 1.73
N TYR A 65 -12.82 1.53 2.58
CA TYR A 65 -14.18 1.03 2.38
C TYR A 65 -15.16 2.17 2.40
N GLY A 66 -16.18 2.09 1.59
CA GLY A 66 -17.25 3.06 1.53
C GLY A 66 -18.45 2.51 0.79
N MET A 67 -19.46 3.36 0.65
CA MET A 67 -20.71 3.03 -0.03
C MET A 67 -21.04 4.08 -1.08
N THR A 68 -21.75 3.66 -2.11
CA THR A 68 -22.32 4.54 -3.12
C THR A 68 -23.83 4.53 -3.03
N PHE A 69 -24.47 5.66 -3.38
CA PHE A 69 -25.92 5.76 -3.33
C PHE A 69 -26.57 5.02 -4.51
N TYR A 70 -25.91 5.05 -5.68
CA TYR A 70 -26.36 4.38 -6.88
C TYR A 70 -25.26 3.51 -7.47
N GLY A 71 -25.61 2.76 -8.51
CA GLY A 71 -24.72 1.87 -9.25
C GLY A 71 -24.84 0.42 -8.81
N GLY A 72 -23.95 -0.43 -9.30
CA GLY A 72 -24.07 -1.87 -9.21
C GLY A 72 -25.10 -2.43 -10.20
N THR A 73 -25.31 -3.74 -10.17
CA THR A 73 -26.15 -4.47 -11.15
C THR A 73 -27.60 -3.96 -11.21
N TYR A 74 -28.14 -3.52 -10.09
CA TYR A 74 -29.54 -3.09 -9.98
C TYR A 74 -29.69 -1.59 -9.72
N ASP A 75 -28.59 -0.83 -9.82
CA ASP A 75 -28.54 0.64 -9.58
C ASP A 75 -29.03 1.08 -8.19
N VAL A 76 -28.91 0.22 -7.19
CA VAL A 76 -29.33 0.47 -5.80
C VAL A 76 -28.16 0.76 -4.84
N GLY A 77 -27.00 1.05 -5.40
CA GLY A 77 -25.78 1.32 -4.67
C GLY A 77 -24.88 0.10 -4.48
N THR A 78 -23.66 0.37 -4.03
CA THR A 78 -22.64 -0.65 -3.78
C THR A 78 -21.89 -0.39 -2.49
N VAL A 79 -21.39 -1.45 -1.87
CA VAL A 79 -20.27 -1.36 -0.93
C VAL A 79 -19.00 -1.62 -1.73
N PHE A 80 -18.04 -0.73 -1.65
CA PHE A 80 -16.78 -0.87 -2.37
C PHE A 80 -15.59 -1.00 -1.41
N LYS A 81 -14.55 -1.63 -1.92
CA LYS A 81 -13.23 -1.74 -1.31
C LYS A 81 -12.19 -1.21 -2.30
N TYR A 82 -11.38 -0.25 -1.87
CA TYR A 82 -10.28 0.31 -2.66
C TYR A 82 -8.97 0.11 -1.92
N GLN A 83 -8.02 -0.57 -2.55
CA GLN A 83 -6.69 -0.71 -1.99
C GLN A 83 -5.93 0.60 -2.17
N TYR A 84 -5.58 1.24 -1.06
CA TYR A 84 -4.75 2.42 -1.07
C TYR A 84 -3.39 2.09 -0.44
N TYR A 85 -2.36 2.65 -1.02
CA TYR A 85 -1.04 2.47 -0.45
C TYR A 85 -0.85 3.54 0.62
N VAL A 86 -0.87 3.13 1.88
CA VAL A 86 -0.23 3.91 2.93
C VAL A 86 1.26 3.92 2.55
N ASN A 87 1.94 5.07 2.56
CA ASN A 87 3.38 5.17 2.39
C ASN A 87 4.14 4.64 3.64
N GLY A 88 3.65 3.58 4.21
CA GLY A 88 4.37 2.63 5.01
C GLY A 88 4.67 1.43 4.11
N ILE A 89 5.72 0.71 4.36
CA ILE A 89 6.15 -0.43 3.57
C ILE A 89 4.94 -1.30 3.19
N ALA A 90 4.40 -1.08 1.99
CA ALA A 90 3.33 -1.89 1.48
C ALA A 90 3.90 -3.31 1.29
N GLU A 91 3.41 -4.27 2.07
CA GLU A 91 3.58 -5.67 1.68
C GLU A 91 2.78 -5.87 0.38
N ASN A 92 3.42 -5.62 -0.75
CA ASN A 92 2.87 -5.92 -2.06
C ASN A 92 2.79 -7.43 -2.24
N ASN A 93 1.76 -8.06 -1.67
CA ASN A 93 1.50 -9.48 -1.87
C ASN A 93 0.83 -9.80 -3.21
N ALA A 94 0.33 -8.80 -3.95
CA ALA A 94 -0.21 -8.97 -5.28
C ALA A 94 0.83 -8.54 -6.33
N GLY A 95 1.70 -9.45 -6.73
CA GLY A 95 2.66 -9.23 -7.81
C GLY A 95 4.00 -8.61 -7.39
N ALA A 96 4.30 -8.50 -6.10
CA ALA A 96 5.65 -8.20 -5.65
C ALA A 96 6.58 -9.32 -6.13
N GLY A 97 7.46 -8.99 -7.03
CA GLY A 97 8.34 -9.95 -7.68
C GLY A 97 9.31 -10.66 -6.75
N PHE A 98 9.10 -10.66 -5.42
CA PHE A 98 9.93 -11.43 -4.49
C PHE A 98 9.21 -11.90 -3.23
N ASN A 99 9.68 -13.03 -2.69
CA ASN A 99 9.33 -13.53 -1.36
C ASN A 99 10.57 -13.71 -0.50
N VAL A 100 10.39 -13.59 0.83
CA VAL A 100 11.44 -13.82 1.84
C VAL A 100 10.95 -14.89 2.79
N TYR A 101 11.73 -15.95 2.96
CA TYR A 101 11.37 -17.06 3.84
C TYR A 101 12.61 -17.70 4.50
N PRO A 102 12.47 -18.31 5.69
CA PRO A 102 11.27 -18.25 6.52
C PRO A 102 11.06 -16.82 7.08
N ASN A 103 9.81 -16.39 7.21
CA ASN A 103 9.48 -15.13 7.84
C ASN A 103 8.19 -15.30 8.68
N PRO A 104 8.26 -15.33 10.01
CA PRO A 104 9.44 -15.11 10.86
C PRO A 104 10.56 -16.15 10.70
N GLY A 105 11.80 -15.76 11.02
CA GLY A 105 12.99 -16.63 10.91
C GLY A 105 14.06 -16.34 11.96
N SER A 106 15.13 -17.11 11.96
CA SER A 106 16.26 -17.01 12.91
C SER A 106 17.34 -16.00 12.47
N GLY A 107 17.02 -15.11 11.49
CA GLY A 107 17.98 -14.18 10.91
C GLY A 107 18.64 -14.68 9.62
N LYS A 108 18.38 -15.93 9.22
CA LYS A 108 18.74 -16.47 7.90
C LYS A 108 17.50 -16.52 7.04
N PHE A 109 17.59 -15.88 5.87
CA PHE A 109 16.46 -15.73 4.95
C PHE A 109 16.87 -16.09 3.53
N LEU A 110 15.96 -16.72 2.81
CA LEU A 110 16.05 -16.95 1.37
C LEU A 110 15.13 -15.97 0.65
N ILE A 111 15.60 -15.45 -0.47
CA ILE A 111 14.80 -14.59 -1.35
C ILE A 111 14.43 -15.38 -2.60
N SER A 112 13.14 -15.50 -2.88
CA SER A 112 12.63 -15.94 -4.17
C SER A 112 12.16 -14.71 -4.95
N SER A 113 12.70 -14.50 -6.14
CA SER A 113 12.33 -13.41 -7.04
C SER A 113 12.24 -13.92 -8.47
N ASN A 114 11.27 -13.41 -9.21
CA ASN A 114 11.14 -13.59 -10.66
C ASN A 114 11.85 -12.47 -11.46
N ARG A 115 12.53 -11.52 -10.75
CA ARG A 115 13.32 -10.44 -11.33
C ARG A 115 14.77 -10.54 -10.89
N ASP A 116 15.65 -9.97 -11.67
CA ASP A 116 17.06 -9.83 -11.29
C ASP A 116 17.19 -8.80 -10.17
N ILE A 117 17.90 -9.17 -9.11
CA ILE A 117 18.12 -8.31 -7.95
C ILE A 117 19.49 -7.64 -8.11
N SER A 118 19.51 -6.32 -8.21
CA SER A 118 20.75 -5.53 -8.30
C SER A 118 21.36 -5.22 -6.95
N SER A 119 20.53 -5.00 -5.92
CA SER A 119 21.03 -4.82 -4.56
C SER A 119 19.95 -5.08 -3.51
N ILE A 120 20.39 -5.35 -2.28
CA ILE A 120 19.55 -5.55 -1.09
C ILE A 120 20.08 -4.68 0.02
N GLU A 121 19.18 -4.05 0.76
CA GLU A 121 19.47 -3.34 2.00
C GLU A 121 18.48 -3.77 3.08
N ILE A 122 18.95 -3.89 4.33
CA ILE A 122 18.07 -4.20 5.48
C ILE A 122 18.28 -3.13 6.54
N TYR A 123 17.17 -2.70 7.12
CA TYR A 123 17.11 -1.68 8.14
C TYR A 123 16.41 -2.23 9.38
N ASN A 124 16.85 -1.83 10.56
CA ASN A 124 16.12 -2.09 11.79
C ASN A 124 14.92 -1.12 11.96
N SER A 125 14.13 -1.30 13.01
CA SER A 125 12.96 -0.47 13.32
C SER A 125 13.28 1.01 13.57
N MET A 126 14.55 1.36 13.89
CA MET A 126 15.02 2.73 14.05
C MET A 126 15.54 3.36 12.75
N GLY A 127 15.44 2.64 11.62
CA GLY A 127 15.93 3.12 10.31
C GLY A 127 17.44 2.99 10.11
N LYS A 128 18.18 2.36 11.05
CA LYS A 128 19.61 2.10 10.89
C LYS A 128 19.80 0.94 9.90
N LYS A 129 20.64 1.13 8.86
CA LYS A 129 21.01 0.07 7.95
C LYS A 129 21.90 -0.97 8.66
N VAL A 130 21.48 -2.24 8.64
CA VAL A 130 22.18 -3.36 9.30
C VAL A 130 22.78 -4.34 8.31
N PHE A 131 22.35 -4.31 7.05
CA PHE A 131 22.87 -5.17 5.99
C PHE A 131 22.80 -4.46 4.64
N GLN A 132 23.78 -4.71 3.78
CA GLN A 132 23.79 -4.29 2.38
C GLN A 132 24.57 -5.29 1.53
N SER A 133 24.03 -5.65 0.36
CA SER A 133 24.71 -6.45 -0.66
C SER A 133 24.41 -5.89 -2.06
N LYS A 134 25.43 -5.81 -2.90
CA LYS A 134 25.30 -5.56 -4.35
C LYS A 134 25.43 -6.90 -5.08
N ASN A 135 24.59 -7.14 -6.08
CA ASN A 135 24.48 -8.42 -6.78
C ASN A 135 24.34 -9.61 -5.80
N PRO A 136 23.32 -9.59 -4.93
CA PRO A 136 23.23 -10.54 -3.84
C PRO A 136 22.92 -11.94 -4.36
N HIS A 137 23.52 -12.93 -3.72
CA HIS A 137 22.97 -14.28 -3.72
C HIS A 137 21.59 -14.23 -3.06
N LYS A 138 20.72 -15.19 -3.41
CA LYS A 138 19.35 -15.27 -2.87
C LYS A 138 19.28 -15.58 -1.37
N GLU A 139 20.42 -15.70 -0.70
CA GLU A 139 20.56 -16.00 0.73
C GLU A 139 21.09 -14.77 1.48
N ILE A 140 20.45 -14.48 2.62
CA ILE A 140 20.80 -13.38 3.50
C ILE A 140 21.02 -13.95 4.91
N ASP A 141 22.13 -13.58 5.53
CA ASP A 141 22.41 -13.90 6.92
C ASP A 141 22.59 -12.62 7.74
N ILE A 142 21.64 -12.37 8.63
CA ILE A 142 21.64 -11.32 9.66
C ILE A 142 21.36 -11.93 11.03
N SER A 143 21.77 -13.19 11.23
CA SER A 143 21.56 -13.91 12.52
C SER A 143 22.34 -13.30 13.68
N ASN A 144 23.30 -12.44 13.40
CA ASN A 144 24.03 -11.63 14.39
C ASN A 144 23.24 -10.42 14.90
N GLN A 145 22.07 -10.13 14.34
CA GLN A 145 21.21 -9.04 14.78
C GLN A 145 20.25 -9.50 15.88
N THR A 146 19.79 -8.55 16.68
CA THR A 146 18.84 -8.83 17.76
C THR A 146 17.48 -9.27 17.23
N LYS A 147 16.73 -10.03 18.00
CA LYS A 147 15.34 -10.37 17.72
C LYS A 147 14.51 -9.10 17.56
N GLY A 148 13.61 -9.09 16.58
CA GLY A 148 12.78 -7.91 16.31
C GLY A 148 12.33 -7.78 14.85
N ILE A 149 11.79 -6.61 14.55
CA ILE A 149 11.27 -6.25 13.22
C ILE A 149 12.36 -5.54 12.43
N TYR A 150 12.53 -5.97 11.18
CA TYR A 150 13.44 -5.40 10.21
C TYR A 150 12.70 -5.16 8.89
N PHE A 151 13.25 -4.29 8.07
CA PHE A 151 12.73 -3.93 6.75
C PHE A 151 13.76 -4.19 5.69
N ILE A 152 13.44 -5.11 4.77
CA ILE A 152 14.27 -5.40 3.62
C ILE A 152 13.83 -4.55 2.44
N LYS A 153 14.79 -3.90 1.75
CA LYS A 153 14.60 -3.24 0.47
C LYS A 153 15.37 -3.98 -0.60
N ILE A 154 14.72 -4.25 -1.71
CA ILE A 154 15.29 -4.92 -2.88
C ILE A 154 15.18 -3.98 -4.06
N TYR A 155 16.28 -3.85 -4.78
CA TYR A 155 16.41 -3.02 -5.97
C TYR A 155 16.58 -3.94 -7.18
N ASP A 156 15.79 -3.73 -8.24
CA ASP A 156 15.86 -4.46 -9.51
C ASP A 156 16.44 -3.60 -10.66
N GLY A 157 17.02 -2.44 -10.33
CA GLY A 157 17.55 -1.47 -11.27
C GLY A 157 16.54 -0.43 -11.74
N GLN A 158 15.25 -0.68 -11.62
CA GLN A 158 14.17 0.25 -12.01
C GLN A 158 13.26 0.62 -10.85
N THR A 159 12.99 -0.34 -9.96
CA THR A 159 12.07 -0.17 -8.84
C THR A 159 12.72 -0.55 -7.51
N VAL A 160 12.12 -0.06 -6.42
CA VAL A 160 12.47 -0.45 -5.06
C VAL A 160 11.27 -1.16 -4.46
N LEU A 161 11.48 -2.41 -4.08
CA LEU A 161 10.48 -3.22 -3.39
C LEU A 161 10.88 -3.36 -1.92
N ALA A 162 9.93 -3.27 -1.02
CA ALA A 162 10.19 -3.37 0.42
C ALA A 162 9.26 -4.39 1.08
N LYS A 163 9.79 -5.09 2.11
CA LYS A 163 9.02 -6.08 2.89
C LYS A 163 9.46 -6.07 4.35
N LYS A 164 8.54 -6.34 5.25
CA LYS A 164 8.83 -6.58 6.67
C LYS A 164 9.35 -8.00 6.85
N ILE A 165 10.42 -8.17 7.63
CA ILE A 165 10.94 -9.46 8.10
C ILE A 165 11.07 -9.44 9.62
N VAL A 166 10.96 -10.60 10.23
CA VAL A 166 10.97 -10.75 11.69
C VAL A 166 12.00 -11.78 12.09
N ILE A 167 12.90 -11.41 13.02
CA ILE A 167 13.85 -12.33 13.67
C ILE A 167 13.26 -12.76 15.01
N GLN A 168 13.19 -14.07 15.24
CA GLN A 168 12.70 -14.69 16.48
C GLN A 168 13.79 -15.49 17.18
#